data_6fb691a49948ac62f33b40d757dc90de
#
_entry.id   6fb691a49948ac62f33b40d757dc90de
#
_cell.length_a   1.000
_cell.length_b   1.000
_cell.length_c   1.000
_cell.angle_alpha   90.00
_cell.angle_beta   90.00
_cell.angle_gamma   90.00
#
_symmetry.space_group_name_H-M   'P 1'
#
loop_
_entity.id
_entity.type
_entity.pdbx_description
1 polymer ?
#
loop_
_entity_poly.entity_id
_entity_poly.type
_entity_poly.pdbx_seq_one_letter_code
_entity_poly.pdbx_strand_id
1 'polypeptide(L)'
;MGDSLNRNGRLGRAGVLRAPGAGRAAAAISVGGLVLLGLVAAALVPQLQDQAAAADDLTRQALVGPRNLTCQRVVVLLDQSGSMSEFAQVRTDAMKTLADWAPENLRGNDQLAVVSWADTAAVDAAPTDVSSLTPSSFSGDGSDVGGGTDVLPAVDQVAQMTAGDCRTSLVFISDGQIAEVDQSLVDAALQDAGVDRVSLVLPNSTAAPEYWMQLFSYSQTFYADPHNPNQTARALGQAIASATGQELAVQR
;
A
#
# COMPACT_ATOMS: atom_id res chain seq x y z
N MET A 1 -37.23 -27.39 -38.64
CA MET A 1 -37.66 -26.40 -39.62
C MET A 1 -36.74 -25.24 -39.44
N GLY A 2 -35.73 -25.18 -40.16
CA GLY A 2 -35.42 -24.67 -41.49
C GLY A 2 -34.70 -23.36 -41.26
N ASP A 3 -33.66 -22.90 -41.83
CA ASP A 3 -32.92 -23.27 -43.01
C ASP A 3 -31.52 -22.63 -42.98
N SER A 4 -30.60 -23.37 -43.54
CA SER A 4 -29.26 -22.97 -43.94
C SER A 4 -29.25 -21.86 -44.99
N LEU A 5 -28.28 -20.96 -45.02
CA LEU A 5 -27.75 -20.36 -46.25
C LEU A 5 -26.26 -20.08 -46.16
N ASN A 6 -25.59 -20.96 -46.83
CA ASN A 6 -24.27 -20.95 -47.43
C ASN A 6 -24.12 -19.80 -48.44
N ARG A 7 -23.03 -19.02 -48.38
CA ARG A 7 -22.55 -18.20 -49.52
C ARG A 7 -21.03 -18.22 -49.60
N ASN A 8 -20.57 -19.02 -50.51
CA ASN A 8 -19.26 -18.97 -51.15
C ASN A 8 -19.02 -17.59 -51.81
N GLY A 9 -17.83 -17.03 -51.65
CA GLY A 9 -17.40 -15.82 -52.31
C GLY A 9 -15.90 -15.79 -52.58
N ARG A 10 -15.48 -16.40 -53.68
CA ARG A 10 -14.43 -16.08 -54.62
C ARG A 10 -13.07 -15.61 -54.11
N LEU A 11 -12.08 -16.45 -54.37
CA LEU A 11 -10.65 -16.21 -54.54
C LEU A 11 -10.37 -15.07 -55.56
N GLY A 12 -9.77 -13.99 -55.07
CA GLY A 12 -9.12 -12.96 -55.91
C GLY A 12 -7.63 -13.26 -56.06
N ARG A 13 -7.21 -13.51 -57.26
CA ARG A 13 -5.81 -13.63 -57.65
C ARG A 13 -5.05 -12.32 -57.38
N ALA A 14 -4.05 -12.34 -56.48
CA ALA A 14 -3.10 -11.28 -56.31
C ALA A 14 -2.01 -11.40 -57.41
N GLY A 15 -1.91 -10.37 -58.22
CA GLY A 15 -0.87 -10.22 -59.24
C GLY A 15 0.50 -9.99 -58.60
N VAL A 16 1.47 -10.72 -59.06
CA VAL A 16 2.88 -10.58 -58.73
C VAL A 16 3.42 -9.31 -59.39
N LEU A 17 3.60 -8.24 -58.62
CA LEU A 17 4.41 -7.07 -59.05
C LEU A 17 5.91 -7.37 -58.81
N ARG A 18 6.63 -7.59 -59.91
CA ARG A 18 8.08 -7.65 -59.92
C ARG A 18 8.64 -6.26 -59.64
N ALA A 19 9.34 -6.08 -58.53
CA ALA A 19 10.12 -4.89 -58.25
C ALA A 19 11.47 -4.94 -58.97
N PRO A 20 11.93 -3.84 -59.60
CA PRO A 20 13.23 -3.75 -60.22
C PRO A 20 14.33 -3.46 -59.19
N GLY A 21 15.42 -4.17 -59.30
CA GLY A 21 16.80 -3.90 -58.92
C GLY A 21 17.06 -3.05 -57.68
N ALA A 22 17.20 -3.69 -56.52
CA ALA A 22 17.82 -3.03 -55.38
C ALA A 22 19.34 -3.00 -55.56
N GLY A 23 19.86 -1.81 -55.85
CA GLY A 23 21.27 -1.52 -55.73
C GLY A 23 21.75 -1.80 -54.30
N ARG A 24 22.86 -2.54 -54.18
CA ARG A 24 23.60 -2.75 -52.95
C ARG A 24 24.13 -1.41 -52.44
N ALA A 25 23.36 -0.67 -51.66
CA ALA A 25 23.90 0.36 -50.78
C ALA A 25 24.46 -0.38 -49.54
N ALA A 26 25.79 -0.50 -49.53
CA ALA A 26 26.50 -0.93 -48.33
C ALA A 26 26.28 0.13 -47.24
N ALA A 27 25.38 -0.14 -46.31
CA ALA A 27 25.22 0.67 -45.10
C ALA A 27 26.47 0.46 -44.24
N ALA A 28 27.42 1.38 -44.32
CA ALA A 28 28.49 1.51 -43.35
C ALA A 28 27.84 1.96 -42.04
N ILE A 29 27.39 1.00 -41.23
CA ILE A 29 27.03 1.27 -39.84
C ILE A 29 28.31 1.64 -39.14
N SER A 30 28.51 2.94 -38.89
CA SER A 30 29.70 3.45 -38.21
C SER A 30 29.71 2.88 -36.80
N VAL A 31 30.77 2.17 -36.44
CA VAL A 31 31.03 1.60 -35.12
C VAL A 31 30.88 2.66 -34.00
N GLY A 32 31.06 3.94 -34.31
CA GLY A 32 30.85 5.06 -33.38
C GLY A 32 29.42 5.24 -32.85
N GLY A 33 28.39 4.89 -33.63
CA GLY A 33 26.99 5.00 -33.18
C GLY A 33 26.61 3.97 -32.13
N LEU A 34 27.18 2.77 -32.19
CA LEU A 34 26.94 1.70 -31.21
C LEU A 34 27.61 1.98 -29.84
N VAL A 35 28.79 2.61 -29.85
CA VAL A 35 29.50 2.97 -28.63
C VAL A 35 28.79 4.11 -27.90
N LEU A 36 28.24 5.10 -28.60
CA LEU A 36 27.48 6.18 -27.98
C LEU A 36 26.16 5.70 -27.36
N LEU A 37 25.43 4.79 -28.02
CA LEU A 37 24.23 4.17 -27.48
C LEU A 37 24.53 3.32 -26.26
N GLY A 38 25.65 2.59 -26.25
CA GLY A 38 26.08 1.80 -25.09
C GLY A 38 26.45 2.65 -23.87
N LEU A 39 27.13 3.79 -24.09
CA LEU A 39 27.50 4.72 -23.00
C LEU A 39 26.29 5.45 -22.41
N VAL A 40 25.32 5.85 -23.22
CA VAL A 40 24.08 6.47 -22.75
C VAL A 40 23.23 5.46 -21.96
N ALA A 41 23.13 4.22 -22.41
CA ALA A 41 22.42 3.18 -21.69
C ALA A 41 23.10 2.85 -20.33
N ALA A 42 24.44 2.78 -20.30
CA ALA A 42 25.20 2.51 -19.07
C ALA A 42 25.09 3.64 -18.04
N ALA A 43 24.82 4.87 -18.45
CA ALA A 43 24.61 6.00 -17.54
C ALA A 43 23.16 6.11 -17.05
N LEU A 44 22.17 5.67 -17.85
CA LEU A 44 20.75 5.79 -17.50
C LEU A 44 20.27 4.65 -16.58
N VAL A 45 20.82 3.45 -16.70
CA VAL A 45 20.40 2.29 -15.89
C VAL A 45 20.60 2.55 -14.39
N PRO A 46 21.75 3.04 -13.89
CA PRO A 46 21.90 3.31 -12.45
C PRO A 46 20.93 4.39 -11.97
N GLN A 47 20.69 5.43 -12.75
CA GLN A 47 19.75 6.50 -12.36
C GLN A 47 18.30 6.00 -12.25
N LEU A 48 17.87 5.10 -13.13
CA LEU A 48 16.56 4.49 -13.08
C LEU A 48 16.42 3.54 -11.87
N GLN A 49 17.49 2.81 -11.55
CA GLN A 49 17.52 1.94 -10.37
C GLN A 49 17.50 2.74 -9.07
N ASP A 50 18.26 3.85 -8.97
CA ASP A 50 18.24 4.74 -7.81
C ASP A 50 16.87 5.41 -7.63
N GLN A 51 16.21 5.79 -8.71
CA GLN A 51 14.86 6.34 -8.64
C GLN A 51 13.81 5.30 -8.21
N ALA A 52 13.93 4.08 -8.69
CA ALA A 52 13.04 2.99 -8.28
C ALA A 52 13.25 2.64 -6.80
N ALA A 53 14.51 2.54 -6.35
CA ALA A 53 14.84 2.30 -4.95
C ALA A 53 14.36 3.46 -4.04
N ALA A 54 14.48 4.72 -4.49
CA ALA A 54 13.97 5.87 -3.77
C ALA A 54 12.44 5.87 -3.70
N ALA A 55 11.77 5.37 -4.72
CA ALA A 55 10.32 5.29 -4.74
C ALA A 55 9.77 4.23 -3.77
N ASP A 56 10.55 3.23 -3.39
CA ASP A 56 10.16 2.20 -2.42
C ASP A 56 10.57 2.55 -0.98
N ASP A 57 11.46 3.50 -0.79
CA ASP A 57 11.98 3.89 0.53
C ASP A 57 11.18 5.06 1.12
N LEU A 58 10.39 4.80 2.16
CA LEU A 58 9.57 5.80 2.84
C LEU A 58 10.41 6.96 3.39
N THR A 59 11.63 6.70 3.86
CA THR A 59 12.51 7.76 4.43
C THR A 59 12.95 8.80 3.40
N ARG A 60 12.83 8.48 2.12
CA ARG A 60 13.10 9.39 0.99
C ARG A 60 11.85 10.05 0.41
N GLN A 61 10.71 9.89 1.08
CA GLN A 61 9.43 10.42 0.65
C GLN A 61 8.84 11.37 1.70
N ALA A 62 8.07 12.34 1.25
CA ALA A 62 7.36 13.28 2.12
C ALA A 62 5.90 13.42 1.72
N LEU A 63 5.09 13.84 2.67
CA LEU A 63 3.72 14.27 2.41
C LEU A 63 3.71 15.63 1.73
N VAL A 64 3.08 15.72 0.57
CA VAL A 64 2.99 16.95 -0.22
C VAL A 64 1.53 17.29 -0.53
N GLY A 65 1.28 18.56 -0.84
CA GLY A 65 -0.03 19.06 -1.19
C GLY A 65 -0.83 19.63 -0.01
N PRO A 66 -2.05 20.10 -0.30
CA PRO A 66 -2.92 20.68 0.72
C PRO A 66 -3.35 19.60 1.71
N ARG A 67 -3.45 20.00 2.96
CA ARG A 67 -3.78 19.09 4.05
C ARG A 67 -5.06 19.50 4.76
N ASN A 68 -5.82 18.52 5.27
CA ASN A 68 -6.92 18.75 6.19
C ASN A 68 -6.47 19.55 7.41
N LEU A 69 -7.29 20.50 7.87
CA LEU A 69 -6.92 21.43 8.95
C LEU A 69 -6.95 20.77 10.34
N THR A 70 -7.84 19.80 10.55
CA THR A 70 -7.96 19.06 11.81
C THR A 70 -6.78 18.13 12.04
N CYS A 71 -6.43 17.84 13.28
CA CYS A 71 -5.47 16.81 13.61
C CYS A 71 -5.99 15.42 13.15
N GLN A 72 -5.05 14.54 12.84
CA GLN A 72 -5.34 13.17 12.45
C GLN A 72 -4.86 12.21 13.54
N ARG A 73 -5.70 11.27 13.92
CA ARG A 73 -5.30 10.11 14.70
C ARG A 73 -5.25 8.92 13.75
N VAL A 74 -4.06 8.39 13.54
CA VAL A 74 -3.87 7.18 12.75
C VAL A 74 -3.65 6.02 13.72
N VAL A 75 -4.52 5.03 13.67
CA VAL A 75 -4.39 3.80 14.46
C VAL A 75 -3.96 2.69 13.52
N VAL A 76 -2.76 2.17 13.74
CA VAL A 76 -2.25 1.01 12.99
C VAL A 76 -2.71 -0.26 13.71
N LEU A 77 -3.44 -1.10 13.00
CA LEU A 77 -3.99 -2.35 13.51
C LEU A 77 -3.16 -3.52 12.97
N LEU A 78 -2.40 -4.15 13.86
CA LEU A 78 -1.46 -5.23 13.55
C LEU A 78 -2.16 -6.58 13.68
N ASP A 79 -2.39 -7.24 12.55
CA ASP A 79 -2.91 -8.60 12.50
C ASP A 79 -1.85 -9.59 13.02
N GLN A 80 -2.17 -10.28 14.11
CA GLN A 80 -1.32 -11.30 14.76
C GLN A 80 -1.80 -12.72 14.47
N SER A 81 -2.74 -12.89 13.52
CA SER A 81 -3.23 -14.22 13.13
C SER A 81 -2.12 -15.14 12.63
N GLY A 82 -2.39 -16.43 12.66
CA GLY A 82 -1.40 -17.44 12.25
C GLY A 82 -0.91 -17.28 10.81
N SER A 83 -1.77 -16.82 9.89
CA SER A 83 -1.42 -16.55 8.49
C SER A 83 -0.43 -15.39 8.33
N MET A 84 -0.36 -14.47 9.31
CA MET A 84 0.54 -13.32 9.30
C MET A 84 1.90 -13.58 9.96
N SER A 85 2.15 -14.78 10.49
CA SER A 85 3.34 -15.09 11.27
C SER A 85 4.66 -14.93 10.47
N GLU A 86 4.67 -15.32 9.19
CA GLU A 86 5.85 -15.16 8.32
C GLU A 86 6.14 -13.69 7.99
N PHE A 87 5.15 -12.82 8.15
CA PHE A 87 5.25 -11.40 7.88
C PHE A 87 5.71 -10.57 9.10
N ALA A 88 5.82 -11.16 10.28
CA ALA A 88 6.08 -10.46 11.54
C ALA A 88 7.33 -9.58 11.50
N GLN A 89 8.47 -10.09 11.00
CA GLN A 89 9.72 -9.32 10.93
C GLN A 89 9.62 -8.13 9.96
N VAL A 90 9.01 -8.34 8.79
CA VAL A 90 8.81 -7.29 7.78
C VAL A 90 7.93 -6.17 8.34
N ARG A 91 6.86 -6.53 9.04
CA ARG A 91 5.97 -5.60 9.74
C ARG A 91 6.71 -4.79 10.80
N THR A 92 7.50 -5.46 11.66
CA THR A 92 8.32 -4.84 12.69
C THR A 92 9.27 -3.79 12.11
N ASP A 93 9.99 -4.12 11.03
CA ASP A 93 10.93 -3.20 10.40
C ASP A 93 10.22 -2.05 9.70
N ALA A 94 9.06 -2.29 9.09
CA ALA A 94 8.22 -1.25 8.50
C ALA A 94 7.69 -0.28 9.56
N MET A 95 7.27 -0.77 10.73
CA MET A 95 6.80 0.06 11.85
C MET A 95 7.91 0.95 12.43
N LYS A 96 9.15 0.44 12.53
CA LYS A 96 10.32 1.25 12.91
C LYS A 96 10.56 2.38 11.91
N THR A 97 10.54 2.05 10.61
CA THR A 97 10.67 3.06 9.54
C THR A 97 9.57 4.12 9.62
N LEU A 98 8.33 3.72 9.91
CA LEU A 98 7.22 4.65 10.11
C LEU A 98 7.46 5.58 11.33
N ALA A 99 7.95 5.03 12.45
CA ALA A 99 8.22 5.80 13.65
C ALA A 99 9.31 6.87 13.44
N ASP A 100 10.33 6.55 12.64
CA ASP A 100 11.39 7.50 12.27
C ASP A 100 10.89 8.56 11.28
N TRP A 101 10.03 8.20 10.35
CA TRP A 101 9.53 9.07 9.29
C TRP A 101 8.43 10.04 9.76
N ALA A 102 7.56 9.60 10.68
CA ALA A 102 6.36 10.34 11.06
C ALA A 102 6.64 11.74 11.64
N PRO A 103 7.63 11.94 12.52
CA PRO A 103 7.92 13.27 13.12
C PRO A 103 8.28 14.36 12.10
N GLU A 104 8.84 13.97 10.96
CA GLU A 104 9.25 14.91 9.91
C GLU A 104 8.12 15.22 8.92
N ASN A 105 7.09 14.38 8.88
CA ASN A 105 6.05 14.43 7.83
C ASN A 105 4.65 14.73 8.36
N LEU A 106 4.36 14.42 9.61
CA LEU A 106 3.10 14.72 10.26
C LEU A 106 3.21 15.99 11.12
N ARG A 107 2.06 16.56 11.48
CA ARG A 107 2.04 17.70 12.44
C ARG A 107 2.31 17.18 13.84
N GLY A 108 2.91 18.02 14.67
CA GLY A 108 3.26 17.65 16.05
C GLY A 108 2.05 17.21 16.89
N ASN A 109 0.87 17.72 16.60
CA ASN A 109 -0.40 17.36 17.26
C ASN A 109 -1.21 16.25 16.56
N ASP A 110 -0.72 15.67 15.48
CA ASP A 110 -1.27 14.40 14.99
C ASP A 110 -0.89 13.27 15.92
N GLN A 111 -1.69 12.23 15.93
CA GLN A 111 -1.49 11.13 16.84
C GLN A 111 -1.30 9.82 16.08
N LEU A 112 -0.36 9.03 16.56
CA LEU A 112 -0.22 7.63 16.15
C LEU A 112 -0.52 6.72 17.34
N ALA A 113 -1.19 5.60 17.05
CA ALA A 113 -1.47 4.53 17.99
C ALA A 113 -1.26 3.17 17.31
N VAL A 114 -1.02 2.14 18.10
CA VAL A 114 -0.85 0.76 17.62
C VAL A 114 -1.70 -0.18 18.46
N VAL A 115 -2.45 -1.06 17.79
CA VAL A 115 -3.27 -2.10 18.38
C VAL A 115 -2.94 -3.42 17.70
N SER A 116 -2.57 -4.42 18.48
CA SER A 116 -2.51 -5.80 18.00
C SER A 116 -3.88 -6.44 18.11
N TRP A 117 -4.22 -7.30 17.16
CA TRP A 117 -5.49 -8.01 17.15
C TRP A 117 -5.39 -9.39 16.51
N ALA A 118 -6.23 -10.31 16.98
CA ALA A 118 -6.49 -11.65 16.43
C ALA A 118 -7.83 -12.17 16.97
N ASP A 119 -7.84 -13.06 17.99
CA ASP A 119 -9.07 -13.45 18.72
C ASP A 119 -9.53 -12.36 19.70
N THR A 120 -8.58 -11.58 20.19
CA THR A 120 -8.77 -10.42 21.05
C THR A 120 -7.98 -9.24 20.51
N ALA A 121 -7.98 -8.12 21.24
CA ALA A 121 -7.14 -6.99 20.87
C ALA A 121 -6.45 -6.38 22.09
N ALA A 122 -5.26 -5.83 21.88
CA ALA A 122 -4.48 -5.15 22.91
C ALA A 122 -3.88 -3.85 22.36
N VAL A 123 -3.82 -2.83 23.20
CA VAL A 123 -3.15 -1.56 22.88
C VAL A 123 -1.66 -1.70 23.11
N ASP A 124 -0.87 -1.74 22.05
CA ASP A 124 0.60 -1.77 22.12
C ASP A 124 1.17 -0.37 22.34
N ALA A 125 0.57 0.63 21.68
CA ALA A 125 0.89 2.04 21.91
C ALA A 125 -0.40 2.88 21.91
N ALA A 126 -0.64 3.58 23.02
CA ALA A 126 -1.75 4.51 23.12
C ALA A 126 -1.56 5.71 22.18
N PRO A 127 -2.66 6.42 21.79
CA PRO A 127 -2.55 7.61 20.97
C PRO A 127 -1.54 8.61 21.54
N THR A 128 -0.46 8.83 20.79
CA THR A 128 0.66 9.67 21.19
C THR A 128 0.87 10.74 20.14
N ASP A 129 0.98 12.00 20.58
CA ASP A 129 1.28 13.12 19.69
C ASP A 129 2.61 12.87 18.98
N VAL A 130 2.64 13.11 17.68
CA VAL A 130 3.82 12.87 16.83
C VAL A 130 5.05 13.61 17.33
N SER A 131 4.89 14.82 17.91
CA SER A 131 5.98 15.57 18.52
C SER A 131 6.63 14.88 19.73
N SER A 132 5.98 13.87 20.29
CA SER A 132 6.45 13.10 21.46
C SER A 132 6.89 11.68 21.09
N LEU A 133 6.82 11.32 19.82
CA LEU A 133 7.25 10.00 19.36
C LEU A 133 8.76 9.83 19.43
N THR A 134 9.17 8.64 19.78
CA THR A 134 10.55 8.19 19.71
C THR A 134 10.63 6.91 18.84
N PRO A 135 11.78 6.58 18.27
CA PRO A 135 11.94 5.34 17.48
C PRO A 135 11.53 4.06 18.21
N SER A 136 11.60 4.08 19.55
CA SER A 136 11.18 2.97 20.41
C SER A 136 9.67 2.99 20.77
N SER A 137 8.91 3.99 20.32
CA SER A 137 7.47 4.08 20.63
C SER A 137 6.65 2.97 19.98
N PHE A 138 7.16 2.38 18.90
CA PHE A 138 6.48 1.29 18.19
C PHE A 138 7.44 0.13 17.95
N SER A 139 7.22 -0.98 18.65
CA SER A 139 8.03 -2.19 18.42
C SER A 139 7.66 -2.91 17.13
N GLY A 140 6.36 -2.88 16.78
CA GLY A 140 5.81 -3.67 15.68
C GLY A 140 5.74 -5.17 15.94
N ASP A 141 6.24 -5.63 17.10
CA ASP A 141 6.20 -7.05 17.47
C ASP A 141 4.78 -7.48 17.86
N GLY A 142 4.03 -6.53 18.43
CA GLY A 142 2.65 -6.72 18.87
C GLY A 142 2.52 -7.55 20.14
N SER A 143 1.33 -7.48 20.73
CA SER A 143 0.94 -8.29 21.89
C SER A 143 0.45 -9.66 21.45
N ASP A 144 0.53 -10.65 22.35
CA ASP A 144 -0.13 -11.95 22.16
C ASP A 144 -1.65 -11.78 22.39
N VAL A 145 -2.39 -11.88 21.29
CA VAL A 145 -3.85 -11.66 21.22
C VAL A 145 -4.60 -12.89 20.67
N GLY A 146 -3.94 -14.05 20.65
CA GLY A 146 -4.45 -15.29 20.07
C GLY A 146 -4.05 -15.46 18.61
N GLY A 147 -4.71 -16.37 17.91
CA GLY A 147 -4.35 -16.74 16.52
C GLY A 147 -5.50 -16.67 15.52
N GLY A 148 -6.67 -16.19 15.95
CA GLY A 148 -7.85 -15.99 15.09
C GLY A 148 -7.79 -14.69 14.28
N THR A 149 -8.95 -14.27 13.76
CA THR A 149 -9.05 -13.12 12.84
C THR A 149 -10.34 -12.31 13.11
N ASP A 150 -10.72 -12.15 14.39
CA ASP A 150 -11.89 -11.36 14.78
C ASP A 150 -11.54 -9.86 14.77
N VAL A 151 -12.20 -9.10 13.92
CA VAL A 151 -11.94 -7.67 13.72
C VAL A 151 -12.66 -6.78 14.75
N LEU A 152 -13.76 -7.24 15.36
CA LEU A 152 -14.55 -6.43 16.30
C LEU A 152 -13.74 -6.00 17.52
N PRO A 153 -12.98 -6.88 18.22
CA PRO A 153 -12.16 -6.46 19.34
C PRO A 153 -11.17 -5.34 18.99
N ALA A 154 -10.64 -5.33 17.77
CA ALA A 154 -9.74 -4.28 17.33
C ALA A 154 -10.44 -2.91 17.22
N VAL A 155 -11.65 -2.87 16.63
CA VAL A 155 -12.42 -1.64 16.47
C VAL A 155 -12.93 -1.14 17.84
N ASP A 156 -13.33 -2.05 18.72
CA ASP A 156 -13.75 -1.73 20.09
C ASP A 156 -12.62 -1.09 20.92
N GLN A 157 -11.37 -1.56 20.74
CA GLN A 157 -10.20 -0.91 21.36
C GLN A 157 -10.00 0.51 20.84
N VAL A 158 -10.21 0.74 19.55
CA VAL A 158 -10.12 2.10 18.97
C VAL A 158 -11.20 3.01 19.56
N ALA A 159 -12.42 2.55 19.73
CA ALA A 159 -13.50 3.33 20.32
C ALA A 159 -13.14 3.87 21.72
N GLN A 160 -12.36 3.10 22.49
CA GLN A 160 -11.88 3.50 23.82
C GLN A 160 -10.78 4.59 23.77
N MET A 161 -10.15 4.81 22.60
CA MET A 161 -9.06 5.77 22.43
C MET A 161 -9.51 7.12 21.84
N THR A 162 -10.78 7.31 21.50
CA THR A 162 -11.27 8.43 20.67
C THR A 162 -11.49 9.73 21.44
N ALA A 163 -10.99 9.88 22.65
CA ALA A 163 -11.02 11.15 23.36
C ALA A 163 -10.26 12.25 22.57
N GLY A 164 -10.93 13.39 22.33
CA GLY A 164 -10.35 14.57 21.66
C GLY A 164 -10.89 14.80 20.26
N ASP A 165 -10.43 15.89 19.61
CA ASP A 165 -10.98 16.45 18.36
C ASP A 165 -10.28 15.93 17.08
N CYS A 166 -9.34 14.96 17.19
CA CYS A 166 -8.67 14.40 16.03
C CYS A 166 -9.60 13.47 15.24
N ARG A 167 -9.54 13.55 13.92
CA ARG A 167 -10.23 12.59 13.05
C ARG A 167 -9.49 11.26 13.08
N THR A 168 -10.21 10.17 13.21
CA THR A 168 -9.63 8.83 13.35
C THR A 168 -9.59 8.11 12.01
N SER A 169 -8.43 7.57 11.66
CA SER A 169 -8.23 6.71 10.50
C SER A 169 -7.60 5.39 10.93
N LEU A 170 -8.14 4.28 10.44
CA LEU A 170 -7.61 2.94 10.69
C LEU A 170 -6.72 2.51 9.52
N VAL A 171 -5.58 1.92 9.86
CA VAL A 171 -4.67 1.30 8.89
C VAL A 171 -4.40 -0.13 9.34
N PHE A 172 -5.08 -1.08 8.72
CA PHE A 172 -4.86 -2.50 8.98
C PHE A 172 -3.61 -2.98 8.22
N ILE A 173 -2.73 -3.69 8.90
CA ILE A 173 -1.70 -4.54 8.27
C ILE A 173 -2.18 -5.97 8.44
N SER A 174 -2.74 -6.55 7.37
CA SER A 174 -3.39 -7.86 7.39
C SER A 174 -3.43 -8.46 6.00
N ASP A 175 -3.53 -9.78 5.90
CA ASP A 175 -3.85 -10.46 4.64
C ASP A 175 -5.34 -10.33 4.26
N GLY A 176 -6.13 -9.70 5.12
CA GLY A 176 -7.56 -9.45 4.94
C GLY A 176 -8.44 -10.68 5.13
N GLN A 177 -7.89 -11.81 5.56
CA GLN A 177 -8.65 -13.00 5.89
C GLN A 177 -9.23 -12.86 7.30
N ILE A 178 -10.45 -12.35 7.41
CA ILE A 178 -11.13 -12.10 8.69
C ILE A 178 -12.25 -13.13 8.93
N ALA A 179 -12.51 -13.41 10.20
CA ALA A 179 -13.63 -14.26 10.61
C ALA A 179 -14.95 -13.64 10.18
N GLU A 180 -15.94 -14.49 9.90
CA GLU A 180 -17.27 -14.04 9.55
C GLU A 180 -17.92 -13.29 10.74
N VAL A 181 -18.38 -12.07 10.48
CA VAL A 181 -18.95 -11.16 11.47
C VAL A 181 -20.15 -10.43 10.86
N ASP A 182 -21.12 -10.06 11.68
CA ASP A 182 -22.23 -9.22 11.24
C ASP A 182 -21.74 -7.81 10.89
N GLN A 183 -21.93 -7.42 9.61
CA GLN A 183 -21.53 -6.11 9.11
C GLN A 183 -22.11 -4.97 9.94
N SER A 184 -23.35 -5.10 10.43
CA SER A 184 -23.99 -4.05 11.24
C SER A 184 -23.29 -3.80 12.56
N LEU A 185 -22.65 -4.82 13.16
CA LEU A 185 -21.86 -4.68 14.39
C LEU A 185 -20.55 -3.91 14.09
N VAL A 186 -19.90 -4.23 12.98
CA VAL A 186 -18.67 -3.52 12.56
C VAL A 186 -18.97 -2.06 12.22
N ASP A 187 -20.03 -1.80 11.45
CA ASP A 187 -20.45 -0.45 11.10
C ASP A 187 -20.80 0.38 12.37
N ALA A 188 -21.49 -0.20 13.34
CA ALA A 188 -21.78 0.45 14.61
C ALA A 188 -20.49 0.75 15.40
N ALA A 189 -19.58 -0.22 15.51
CA ALA A 189 -18.31 -0.04 16.21
C ALA A 189 -17.43 1.03 15.54
N LEU A 190 -17.36 1.07 14.21
CA LEU A 190 -16.64 2.11 13.47
C LEU A 190 -17.26 3.50 13.69
N GLN A 191 -18.58 3.58 13.72
CA GLN A 191 -19.29 4.83 14.02
C GLN A 191 -19.02 5.30 15.45
N ASP A 192 -19.11 4.42 16.45
CA ASP A 192 -18.81 4.71 17.85
C ASP A 192 -17.35 5.14 18.03
N ALA A 193 -16.44 4.53 17.29
CA ALA A 193 -15.03 4.91 17.24
C ALA A 193 -14.76 6.20 16.45
N GLY A 194 -15.75 6.83 15.82
CA GLY A 194 -15.59 8.04 15.01
C GLY A 194 -14.61 7.86 13.86
N VAL A 195 -14.61 6.69 13.23
CA VAL A 195 -13.68 6.35 12.16
C VAL A 195 -14.13 7.01 10.86
N ASP A 196 -13.25 7.83 10.30
CA ASP A 196 -13.47 8.50 9.01
C ASP A 196 -12.98 7.68 7.81
N ARG A 197 -11.94 6.89 8.00
CA ARG A 197 -11.27 6.12 6.94
C ARG A 197 -10.79 4.78 7.43
N VAL A 198 -10.85 3.81 6.53
CA VAL A 198 -10.24 2.49 6.71
C VAL A 198 -9.30 2.24 5.54
N SER A 199 -8.10 1.78 5.83
CA SER A 199 -7.10 1.37 4.85
C SER A 199 -6.59 -0.02 5.18
N LEU A 200 -6.29 -0.81 4.15
CA LEU A 200 -5.64 -2.11 4.26
C LEU A 200 -4.25 -2.04 3.62
N VAL A 201 -3.22 -2.32 4.38
CA VAL A 201 -1.90 -2.64 3.86
C VAL A 201 -1.82 -4.15 3.74
N LEU A 202 -1.86 -4.63 2.51
CA LEU A 202 -1.93 -6.04 2.16
C LEU A 202 -0.52 -6.54 1.80
N PRO A 203 0.10 -7.42 2.63
CA PRO A 203 1.45 -7.93 2.40
C PRO A 203 1.43 -9.04 1.34
N ASN A 204 0.86 -8.76 0.20
CA ASN A 204 0.89 -9.64 -0.95
C ASN A 204 0.41 -8.87 -2.19
N SER A 205 0.70 -9.34 -3.39
CA SER A 205 0.31 -8.68 -4.64
C SER A 205 -1.05 -9.13 -5.17
N THR A 206 -1.80 -9.92 -4.43
CA THR A 206 -3.14 -10.37 -4.82
C THR A 206 -4.21 -9.37 -4.38
N ALA A 207 -5.39 -9.45 -4.95
CA ALA A 207 -6.52 -8.60 -4.55
C ALA A 207 -6.92 -8.88 -3.09
N ALA A 208 -7.42 -7.87 -2.40
CA ALA A 208 -8.02 -8.04 -1.08
C ALA A 208 -9.15 -9.10 -1.14
N PRO A 209 -9.31 -9.92 -0.10
CA PRO A 209 -10.37 -10.92 -0.06
C PRO A 209 -11.75 -10.29 -0.25
N GLU A 210 -12.65 -11.03 -0.92
CA GLU A 210 -13.99 -10.54 -1.22
C GLU A 210 -14.75 -10.14 0.05
N TYR A 211 -14.63 -10.95 1.11
CA TYR A 211 -15.29 -10.68 2.37
C TYR A 211 -14.79 -9.39 3.04
N TRP A 212 -13.48 -9.10 2.98
CA TRP A 212 -12.93 -7.82 3.40
C TRP A 212 -13.59 -6.65 2.65
N MET A 213 -13.68 -6.78 1.32
CA MET A 213 -14.26 -5.73 0.47
C MET A 213 -15.77 -5.55 0.67
N GLN A 214 -16.47 -6.58 1.12
CA GLN A 214 -17.88 -6.47 1.52
C GLN A 214 -18.01 -5.73 2.84
N LEU A 215 -17.19 -6.10 3.85
CA LEU A 215 -17.24 -5.53 5.20
C LEU A 215 -16.76 -4.08 5.22
N PHE A 216 -15.69 -3.77 4.49
CA PHE A 216 -15.08 -2.44 4.39
C PHE A 216 -15.14 -1.90 2.95
N SER A 217 -16.35 -1.76 2.40
CA SER A 217 -16.59 -1.42 0.98
C SER A 217 -16.00 -0.08 0.55
N TYR A 218 -15.70 0.82 1.50
CA TYR A 218 -15.08 2.13 1.27
C TYR A 218 -13.59 2.16 1.63
N SER A 219 -12.99 1.00 2.00
CA SER A 219 -11.57 0.93 2.33
C SER A 219 -10.68 1.10 1.10
N GLN A 220 -9.48 1.64 1.33
CA GLN A 220 -8.42 1.68 0.33
C GLN A 220 -7.41 0.57 0.60
N THR A 221 -6.97 -0.13 -0.43
CA THR A 221 -5.96 -1.18 -0.32
C THR A 221 -4.64 -0.72 -0.91
N PHE A 222 -3.57 -0.87 -0.14
CA PHE A 222 -2.20 -0.61 -0.53
C PHE A 222 -1.41 -1.92 -0.49
N TYR A 223 -0.79 -2.28 -1.59
CA TYR A 223 -0.08 -3.54 -1.74
C TYR A 223 1.39 -3.40 -1.38
N ALA A 224 1.95 -4.41 -0.73
CA ALA A 224 3.36 -4.50 -0.40
C ALA A 224 3.90 -5.90 -0.72
N ASP A 225 5.19 -6.00 -1.01
CA ASP A 225 5.86 -7.29 -1.11
C ASP A 225 6.02 -7.87 0.32
N PRO A 226 5.58 -9.12 0.57
CA PRO A 226 5.64 -9.75 1.89
C PRO A 226 7.07 -9.91 2.44
N HIS A 227 8.08 -9.74 1.61
CA HIS A 227 9.49 -9.86 1.98
C HIS A 227 10.25 -8.52 1.96
N ASN A 228 9.56 -7.41 1.68
CA ASN A 228 10.18 -6.09 1.55
C ASN A 228 9.61 -5.09 2.57
N PRO A 229 10.32 -4.83 3.69
CA PRO A 229 9.86 -3.90 4.71
C PRO A 229 9.74 -2.46 4.20
N ASN A 230 10.55 -2.05 3.22
CA ASN A 230 10.46 -0.70 2.65
C ASN A 230 9.15 -0.50 1.88
N GLN A 231 8.69 -1.50 1.11
CA GLN A 231 7.41 -1.42 0.44
C GLN A 231 6.24 -1.42 1.43
N THR A 232 6.33 -2.17 2.52
CA THR A 232 5.33 -2.14 3.59
C THR A 232 5.31 -0.77 4.28
N ALA A 233 6.46 -0.20 4.63
CA ALA A 233 6.55 1.13 5.19
C ALA A 233 5.99 2.19 4.24
N ARG A 234 6.30 2.10 2.95
CA ARG A 234 5.72 2.98 1.92
C ARG A 234 4.20 2.85 1.83
N ALA A 235 3.66 1.63 1.87
CA ALA A 235 2.21 1.40 1.87
C ALA A 235 1.55 2.04 3.10
N LEU A 236 2.18 1.98 4.28
CA LEU A 236 1.76 2.72 5.48
C LEU A 236 1.79 4.23 5.23
N GLY A 237 2.86 4.76 4.65
CA GLY A 237 2.96 6.18 4.29
C GLY A 237 1.86 6.61 3.30
N GLN A 238 1.49 5.78 2.34
CA GLN A 238 0.38 6.02 1.42
C GLN A 238 -0.98 6.03 2.12
N ALA A 239 -1.20 5.12 3.07
CA ALA A 239 -2.42 5.10 3.89
C ALA A 239 -2.53 6.39 4.74
N ILE A 240 -1.42 6.84 5.33
CA ILE A 240 -1.35 8.10 6.08
C ILE A 240 -1.57 9.31 5.16
N ALA A 241 -0.97 9.33 3.97
CA ALA A 241 -1.21 10.37 2.97
C ALA A 241 -2.69 10.50 2.64
N SER A 242 -3.37 9.36 2.42
CA SER A 242 -4.82 9.33 2.24
C SER A 242 -5.58 9.88 3.45
N ALA A 243 -5.20 9.51 4.68
CA ALA A 243 -5.82 10.01 5.91
C ALA A 243 -5.70 11.53 6.05
N THR A 244 -4.53 12.09 5.72
CA THR A 244 -4.26 13.54 5.80
C THR A 244 -4.82 14.33 4.61
N GLY A 245 -5.24 13.67 3.54
CA GLY A 245 -5.66 14.29 2.28
C GLY A 245 -4.50 14.78 1.42
N GLN A 246 -3.29 14.28 1.65
CA GLN A 246 -2.05 14.62 0.95
C GLN A 246 -1.60 13.48 0.01
N GLU A 247 -0.54 13.73 -0.72
CA GLU A 247 0.13 12.73 -1.56
C GLU A 247 1.52 12.40 -0.98
N LEU A 248 1.96 11.17 -1.19
CA LEU A 248 3.31 10.74 -0.85
C LEU A 248 4.21 10.90 -2.08
N ALA A 249 5.27 11.68 -1.98
CA ALA A 249 6.18 11.97 -3.09
C ALA A 249 7.65 11.89 -2.69
N VAL A 250 8.50 11.46 -3.62
CA VAL A 250 9.96 11.40 -3.41
C VAL A 250 10.51 12.82 -3.20
N GLN A 251 11.26 13.01 -2.15
CA GLN A 251 11.99 14.25 -1.87
C GLN A 251 13.11 14.44 -2.93
N ARG A 252 13.23 15.66 -3.45
CA ARG A 252 14.26 16.02 -4.45
C ARG A 252 15.44 16.69 -3.81
#